data_338c8a16965b94f1d043bf2abe2ab149
#
_entry.id   338c8a16965b94f1d043bf2abe2ab149
#
_cell.length_a   1.000
_cell.length_b   1.000
_cell.length_c   1.000
_cell.angle_alpha   90.00
_cell.angle_beta   90.00
_cell.angle_gamma   90.00
#
_symmetry.space_group_name_H-M   'P 1'
#
loop_
_entity.id
_entity.type
_entity.pdbx_description
1 polymer ?
#
loop_
_entity_poly.entity_id
_entity_poly.type
_entity_poly.pdbx_seq_one_letter_code
_entity_poly.pdbx_strand_id
1 'polypeptide(L)'
;MIKIENLTKRFGERIAVAGIDLEIKSGEIFGLLGPNGAGKTTTVRILTLLSKKKSGSVKICGYDIEKDSERIKELIGVVPQHMSLDQDLTGRENLVLQARLHHLKNKAAMEQRINEILEFVELTDRADDKSRRYSGGMKRRLMIGMALLHKPKMLFFR
;
A
#
# COMPACT_ATOMS: atom_id res chain seq x y z
N MET A 1 7.12 -9.33 -11.44
CA MET A 1 5.93 -9.33 -10.58
C MET A 1 4.92 -8.26 -10.98
N ILE A 2 5.36 -7.08 -11.44
CA ILE A 2 4.53 -6.11 -12.18
C ILE A 2 4.94 -6.12 -13.64
N LYS A 3 3.96 -6.12 -14.54
CA LYS A 3 4.17 -5.93 -15.98
C LYS A 3 3.23 -4.84 -16.48
N ILE A 4 3.78 -3.82 -17.09
CA ILE A 4 3.09 -2.69 -17.69
C ILE A 4 3.48 -2.63 -19.16
N GLU A 5 2.47 -2.54 -20.05
CA GLU A 5 2.67 -2.43 -21.48
C GLU A 5 1.84 -1.26 -22.01
N ASN A 6 2.51 -0.27 -22.59
CA ASN A 6 1.92 0.92 -23.18
C ASN A 6 0.89 1.64 -22.30
N LEU A 7 1.18 1.76 -20.99
CA LEU A 7 0.26 2.40 -20.04
C LEU A 7 0.08 3.88 -20.36
N THR A 8 -1.16 4.30 -20.56
CA THR A 8 -1.52 5.70 -20.72
C THR A 8 -2.53 6.17 -19.68
N LYS A 9 -2.46 7.45 -19.32
CA LYS A 9 -3.45 8.14 -18.50
C LYS A 9 -3.59 9.60 -18.92
N ARG A 10 -4.84 10.05 -19.02
CA ARG A 10 -5.18 11.46 -19.27
C ARG A 10 -6.16 11.96 -18.21
N PHE A 11 -6.10 13.25 -17.95
CA PHE A 11 -7.06 14.00 -17.16
C PHE A 11 -7.52 15.18 -18.04
N GLY A 12 -8.71 15.09 -18.63
CA GLY A 12 -9.15 15.98 -19.69
C GLY A 12 -8.16 15.97 -20.86
N GLU A 13 -7.69 17.13 -21.25
CA GLU A 13 -6.68 17.31 -22.32
C GLU A 13 -5.25 16.95 -21.90
N ARG A 14 -4.96 16.94 -20.59
CA ARG A 14 -3.61 16.73 -20.07
C ARG A 14 -3.24 15.26 -20.07
N ILE A 15 -2.14 14.90 -20.75
CA ILE A 15 -1.52 13.58 -20.67
C ILE A 15 -0.71 13.51 -19.38
N ALA A 16 -1.07 12.59 -18.49
CA ALA A 16 -0.39 12.37 -17.23
C ALA A 16 0.59 11.19 -17.29
N VAL A 17 0.31 10.20 -18.15
CA VAL A 17 1.20 9.07 -18.48
C VAL A 17 1.08 8.81 -19.97
N ALA A 18 2.19 8.79 -20.69
CA ALA A 18 2.26 8.83 -22.15
C ALA A 18 2.81 7.52 -22.76
N GLY A 19 2.26 6.37 -22.38
CA GLY A 19 2.67 5.09 -22.94
C GLY A 19 3.98 4.57 -22.32
N ILE A 20 3.95 4.19 -21.04
CA ILE A 20 5.11 3.60 -20.38
C ILE A 20 5.06 2.08 -20.41
N ASP A 21 6.23 1.47 -20.60
CA ASP A 21 6.48 0.06 -20.44
C ASP A 21 7.37 -0.13 -19.23
N LEU A 22 7.05 -1.11 -18.38
CA LEU A 22 7.81 -1.39 -17.16
C LEU A 22 7.61 -2.84 -16.75
N GLU A 23 8.70 -3.50 -16.40
CA GLU A 23 8.68 -4.80 -15.77
C GLU A 23 9.46 -4.75 -14.45
N ILE A 24 8.83 -5.24 -13.36
CA ILE A 24 9.44 -5.40 -12.04
C ILE A 24 9.33 -6.85 -11.64
N LYS A 25 10.47 -7.49 -11.39
CA LYS A 25 10.53 -8.90 -10.99
C LYS A 25 10.26 -9.07 -9.50
N SER A 26 10.05 -10.31 -9.09
CA SER A 26 9.92 -10.65 -7.66
C SER A 26 11.24 -10.42 -6.93
N GLY A 27 11.17 -9.85 -5.72
CA GLY A 27 12.34 -9.58 -4.88
C GLY A 27 13.07 -8.28 -5.21
N GLU A 28 12.64 -7.51 -6.21
CA GLU A 28 13.25 -6.22 -6.55
C GLU A 28 12.72 -5.09 -5.67
N ILE A 29 13.61 -4.16 -5.31
CA ILE A 29 13.29 -2.83 -4.79
C ILE A 29 13.37 -1.86 -5.96
N PHE A 30 12.23 -1.27 -6.32
CA PHE A 30 12.13 -0.40 -7.49
C PHE A 30 11.72 1.03 -7.09
N GLY A 31 12.46 2.03 -7.56
CA GLY A 31 12.20 3.45 -7.33
C GLY A 31 11.80 4.19 -8.61
N LEU A 32 10.65 4.88 -8.58
CA LEU A 32 10.24 5.80 -9.64
C LEU A 32 10.85 7.18 -9.41
N LEU A 33 11.86 7.53 -10.21
CA LEU A 33 12.53 8.82 -10.18
C LEU A 33 12.12 9.70 -11.36
N GLY A 34 12.22 11.01 -11.19
CA GLY A 34 11.92 11.97 -12.26
C GLY A 34 11.35 13.28 -11.72
N PRO A 35 11.23 14.32 -12.56
CA PRO A 35 10.75 15.65 -12.17
C PRO A 35 9.29 15.64 -11.74
N ASN A 36 8.84 16.75 -11.14
CA ASN A 36 7.43 16.93 -10.83
C ASN A 36 6.61 16.97 -12.13
N GLY A 37 5.47 16.27 -12.13
CA GLY A 37 4.63 16.16 -13.33
C GLY A 37 4.99 14.97 -14.25
N ALA A 38 6.08 14.24 -14.04
CA ALA A 38 6.48 13.07 -14.85
C ALA A 38 5.55 11.85 -14.76
N GLY A 39 4.39 11.96 -14.11
CA GLY A 39 3.42 10.86 -14.03
C GLY A 39 3.68 9.84 -12.90
N LYS A 40 4.75 9.98 -12.10
CA LYS A 40 5.11 9.04 -11.03
C LYS A 40 3.94 8.72 -10.09
N THR A 41 3.38 9.76 -9.48
CA THR A 41 2.23 9.62 -8.57
C THR A 41 1.02 9.00 -9.26
N THR A 42 0.78 9.37 -10.52
CA THR A 42 -0.33 8.82 -11.33
C THR A 42 -0.12 7.34 -11.59
N THR A 43 1.08 6.93 -11.96
CA THR A 43 1.44 5.51 -12.17
C THR A 43 1.25 4.71 -10.88
N VAL A 44 1.79 5.18 -9.75
CA VAL A 44 1.60 4.52 -8.46
C VAL A 44 0.10 4.45 -8.08
N ARG A 45 -0.68 5.50 -8.32
CA ARG A 45 -2.14 5.49 -8.08
C ARG A 45 -2.87 4.46 -8.93
N ILE A 46 -2.42 4.21 -10.16
CA ILE A 46 -2.99 3.14 -11.01
C ILE A 46 -2.62 1.78 -10.43
N LEU A 47 -1.35 1.54 -10.11
CA LEU A 47 -0.87 0.28 -9.55
C LEU A 47 -1.50 -0.04 -8.18
N THR A 48 -1.85 0.97 -7.40
CA THR A 48 -2.54 0.82 -6.11
C THR A 48 -4.08 0.88 -6.21
N LEU A 49 -4.63 0.76 -7.43
CA LEU A 49 -6.08 0.74 -7.70
C LEU A 49 -6.83 2.04 -7.32
N LEU A 50 -6.11 3.13 -7.04
CA LEU A 50 -6.68 4.44 -6.69
C LEU A 50 -7.03 5.29 -7.93
N SER A 51 -6.68 4.85 -9.13
CA SER A 51 -7.00 5.50 -10.39
C SER A 51 -7.08 4.48 -11.51
N LYS A 52 -8.05 4.61 -12.40
CA LYS A 52 -8.14 3.79 -13.61
C LYS A 52 -7.16 4.29 -14.67
N LYS A 53 -6.56 3.37 -15.43
CA LYS A 53 -5.80 3.69 -16.64
C LYS A 53 -6.72 4.17 -17.77
N LYS A 54 -6.17 4.76 -18.83
CA LYS A 54 -6.90 5.06 -20.07
C LYS A 54 -6.75 3.95 -21.09
N SER A 55 -5.52 3.47 -21.29
CA SER A 55 -5.20 2.35 -22.17
C SER A 55 -3.92 1.64 -21.73
N GLY A 56 -3.53 0.60 -22.45
CA GLY A 56 -2.40 -0.26 -22.14
C GLY A 56 -2.80 -1.46 -21.26
N SER A 57 -1.84 -2.31 -20.96
CA SER A 57 -2.00 -3.49 -20.10
C SER A 57 -1.22 -3.29 -18.79
N VAL A 58 -1.83 -3.67 -17.67
CA VAL A 58 -1.15 -3.68 -16.36
C VAL A 58 -1.51 -4.98 -15.64
N LYS A 59 -0.47 -5.75 -15.31
CA LYS A 59 -0.62 -6.98 -14.52
C LYS A 59 0.21 -6.91 -13.25
N ILE A 60 -0.36 -7.37 -12.13
CA ILE A 60 0.30 -7.47 -10.83
C ILE A 60 0.20 -8.92 -10.37
N CYS A 61 1.33 -9.59 -10.13
CA CYS A 61 1.40 -11.00 -9.78
C CYS A 61 0.65 -11.91 -10.81
N GLY A 62 0.62 -11.50 -12.08
CA GLY A 62 -0.09 -12.21 -13.15
C GLY A 62 -1.56 -11.83 -13.32
N TYR A 63 -2.15 -11.09 -12.37
CA TYR A 63 -3.54 -10.65 -12.37
C TYR A 63 -3.72 -9.33 -13.11
N ASP A 64 -4.77 -9.22 -13.92
CA ASP A 64 -5.14 -7.99 -14.64
C ASP A 64 -5.74 -6.97 -13.68
N ILE A 65 -5.24 -5.72 -13.75
CA ILE A 65 -5.60 -4.67 -12.79
C ILE A 65 -7.09 -4.27 -12.83
N GLU A 66 -7.77 -4.47 -13.95
CA GLU A 66 -9.19 -4.12 -14.12
C GLU A 66 -10.12 -5.29 -13.81
N LYS A 67 -9.69 -6.51 -14.16
CA LYS A 67 -10.54 -7.73 -14.02
C LYS A 67 -10.41 -8.34 -12.63
N ASP A 68 -9.22 -8.30 -12.03
CA ASP A 68 -8.89 -9.01 -10.81
C ASP A 68 -8.59 -8.06 -9.63
N SER A 69 -9.23 -6.88 -9.61
CA SER A 69 -8.92 -5.81 -8.65
C SER A 69 -9.03 -6.24 -7.18
N GLU A 70 -10.03 -7.05 -6.82
CA GLU A 70 -10.19 -7.54 -5.45
C GLU A 70 -9.04 -8.46 -5.03
N ARG A 71 -8.62 -9.35 -5.93
CA ARG A 71 -7.49 -10.24 -5.68
C ARG A 71 -6.16 -9.48 -5.56
N ILE A 72 -5.99 -8.43 -6.37
CA ILE A 72 -4.82 -7.57 -6.29
C ILE A 72 -4.77 -6.82 -4.96
N LYS A 73 -5.90 -6.35 -4.41
CA LYS A 73 -5.96 -5.69 -3.09
C LYS A 73 -5.42 -6.58 -1.96
N GLU A 74 -5.65 -7.88 -2.03
CA GLU A 74 -5.13 -8.84 -1.06
C GLU A 74 -3.60 -9.03 -1.18
N LEU A 75 -3.04 -8.77 -2.36
CA LEU A 75 -1.62 -9.00 -2.66
C LEU A 75 -0.74 -7.77 -2.45
N ILE A 76 -1.33 -6.59 -2.32
CA ILE A 76 -0.59 -5.34 -2.20
C ILE A 76 -0.80 -4.69 -0.83
N GLY A 77 0.26 -4.15 -0.26
CA GLY A 77 0.20 -3.22 0.86
C GLY A 77 0.57 -1.82 0.39
N VAL A 78 -0.09 -0.81 0.91
CA VAL A 78 0.17 0.60 0.56
C VAL A 78 0.50 1.40 1.79
N VAL A 79 1.67 2.02 1.81
CA VAL A 79 2.08 2.98 2.84
C VAL A 79 1.90 4.39 2.26
N PRO A 80 0.87 5.12 2.68
CA PRO A 80 0.58 6.43 2.10
C PRO A 80 1.61 7.49 2.51
N GLN A 81 1.73 8.55 1.71
CA GLN A 81 2.62 9.66 1.99
C GLN A 81 2.15 10.48 3.19
N HIS A 82 0.84 10.70 3.31
CA HIS A 82 0.26 11.43 4.43
C HIS A 82 -0.15 10.48 5.55
N MET A 83 -0.12 10.98 6.78
CA MET A 83 -0.57 10.21 7.94
C MET A 83 -2.04 9.80 7.79
N SER A 84 -2.30 8.50 7.85
CA SER A 84 -3.64 7.89 7.72
C SER A 84 -4.02 7.11 8.99
N LEU A 85 -3.41 7.45 10.12
CA LEU A 85 -3.73 6.87 11.42
C LEU A 85 -4.94 7.58 12.04
N ASP A 86 -5.81 6.82 12.67
CA ASP A 86 -6.78 7.39 13.60
C ASP A 86 -6.03 7.77 14.88
N GLN A 87 -5.94 9.07 15.16
CA GLN A 87 -5.14 9.61 16.24
C GLN A 87 -5.78 9.40 17.62
N ASP A 88 -7.06 9.11 17.68
CA ASP A 88 -7.81 8.81 18.90
C ASP A 88 -7.78 7.32 19.27
N LEU A 89 -7.28 6.49 18.37
CA LEU A 89 -7.00 5.07 18.62
C LEU A 89 -5.56 4.86 19.11
N THR A 90 -5.35 3.80 19.87
CA THR A 90 -4.02 3.31 20.22
C THR A 90 -3.31 2.70 19.01
N GLY A 91 -2.01 2.40 19.12
CA GLY A 91 -1.29 1.67 18.08
C GLY A 91 -1.94 0.32 17.78
N ARG A 92 -2.28 -0.42 18.83
CA ARG A 92 -2.96 -1.71 18.75
C ARG A 92 -4.36 -1.57 18.12
N GLU A 93 -5.16 -0.61 18.55
CA GLU A 93 -6.50 -0.37 18.00
C GLU A 93 -6.48 -0.02 16.51
N ASN A 94 -5.50 0.77 16.04
CA ASN A 94 -5.29 1.04 14.62
C ASN A 94 -5.02 -0.27 13.82
N LEU A 95 -4.19 -1.17 14.37
CA LEU A 95 -3.92 -2.48 13.75
C LEU A 95 -5.18 -3.37 13.75
N VAL A 96 -5.95 -3.39 14.83
CA VAL A 96 -7.23 -4.13 14.90
C VAL A 96 -8.22 -3.61 13.84
N LEU A 97 -8.34 -2.30 13.70
CA LEU A 97 -9.19 -1.69 12.66
C LEU A 97 -8.76 -2.14 11.27
N GLN A 98 -7.46 -2.08 10.97
CA GLN A 98 -6.91 -2.50 9.69
C GLN A 98 -7.12 -3.99 9.44
N ALA A 99 -6.93 -4.85 10.46
CA ALA A 99 -7.16 -6.29 10.37
C ALA A 99 -8.61 -6.62 9.99
N ARG A 100 -9.56 -5.91 10.57
CA ARG A 100 -10.99 -6.06 10.25
C ARG A 100 -11.31 -5.63 8.82
N LEU A 101 -10.72 -4.54 8.34
CA LEU A 101 -10.86 -4.07 6.96
C LEU A 101 -10.33 -5.10 5.94
N HIS A 102 -9.32 -5.88 6.32
CA HIS A 102 -8.80 -7.00 5.52
C HIS A 102 -9.47 -8.35 5.82
N HIS A 103 -10.63 -8.32 6.49
CA HIS A 103 -11.45 -9.52 6.77
C HIS A 103 -10.72 -10.63 7.56
N LEU A 104 -9.77 -10.31 8.42
CA LEU A 104 -9.17 -11.27 9.35
C LEU A 104 -10.20 -11.61 10.44
N LYS A 105 -10.94 -12.71 10.25
CA LYS A 105 -12.09 -13.08 11.10
C LYS A 105 -11.68 -13.86 12.35
N ASN A 106 -10.61 -14.65 12.30
CA ASN A 106 -10.16 -15.45 13.44
C ASN A 106 -9.48 -14.54 14.47
N LYS A 107 -10.12 -14.38 15.64
CA LYS A 107 -9.66 -13.48 16.70
C LYS A 107 -8.26 -13.85 17.22
N ALA A 108 -7.99 -15.13 17.44
CA ALA A 108 -6.70 -15.59 17.96
C ALA A 108 -5.57 -15.35 16.94
N ALA A 109 -5.78 -15.71 15.67
CA ALA A 109 -4.81 -15.46 14.60
C ALA A 109 -4.60 -13.96 14.34
N MET A 110 -5.65 -13.15 14.46
CA MET A 110 -5.56 -11.69 14.34
C MET A 110 -4.71 -11.11 15.47
N GLU A 111 -4.95 -11.50 16.72
CA GLU A 111 -4.20 -11.02 17.89
C GLU A 111 -2.72 -11.43 17.79
N GLN A 112 -2.45 -12.68 17.46
CA GLN A 112 -1.08 -13.13 17.21
C GLN A 112 -0.40 -12.28 16.12
N ARG A 113 -1.09 -12.04 15.00
CA ARG A 113 -0.53 -11.26 13.90
C ARG A 113 -0.27 -9.79 14.28
N ILE A 114 -1.14 -9.19 15.09
CA ILE A 114 -0.95 -7.83 15.61
C ILE A 114 0.29 -7.77 16.49
N ASN A 115 0.50 -8.75 17.36
CA ASN A 115 1.69 -8.80 18.22
C ASN A 115 2.98 -8.97 17.39
N GLU A 116 2.99 -9.87 16.39
CA GLU A 116 4.11 -10.01 15.44
C GLU A 116 4.44 -8.67 14.75
N ILE A 117 3.42 -7.92 14.33
CA ILE A 117 3.61 -6.62 13.67
C ILE A 117 4.13 -5.57 14.65
N LEU A 118 3.59 -5.49 15.86
CA LEU A 118 4.05 -4.54 16.88
C LEU A 118 5.53 -4.78 17.24
N GLU A 119 5.93 -6.03 17.36
CA GLU A 119 7.32 -6.41 17.58
C GLU A 119 8.18 -6.01 16.38
N PHE A 120 7.78 -6.38 15.16
CA PHE A 120 8.51 -6.06 13.93
C PHE A 120 8.74 -4.56 13.72
N VAL A 121 7.76 -3.72 14.09
CA VAL A 121 7.88 -2.25 13.98
C VAL A 121 8.41 -1.59 15.24
N GLU A 122 8.83 -2.36 16.25
CA GLU A 122 9.39 -1.90 17.53
C GLU A 122 8.45 -0.94 18.28
N LEU A 123 7.18 -1.31 18.39
CA LEU A 123 6.16 -0.51 19.07
C LEU A 123 5.41 -1.30 20.16
N THR A 124 5.93 -2.47 20.59
CA THR A 124 5.29 -3.31 21.59
C THR A 124 5.03 -2.56 22.91
N ASP A 125 6.05 -1.88 23.45
CA ASP A 125 5.95 -1.13 24.72
C ASP A 125 5.07 0.12 24.65
N ARG A 126 4.70 0.53 23.45
CA ARG A 126 3.88 1.71 23.17
C ARG A 126 2.55 1.36 22.51
N ALA A 127 2.23 0.05 22.40
CA ALA A 127 1.07 -0.46 21.66
C ALA A 127 -0.24 0.14 22.15
N ASP A 128 -0.37 0.37 23.45
CA ASP A 128 -1.58 0.83 24.11
C ASP A 128 -1.62 2.36 24.33
N ASP A 129 -0.59 3.08 23.89
CA ASP A 129 -0.60 4.53 23.83
C ASP A 129 -1.43 5.05 22.64
N LYS A 130 -2.17 6.12 22.83
CA LYS A 130 -2.88 6.81 21.72
C LYS A 130 -1.89 7.27 20.65
N SER A 131 -2.21 7.00 19.39
CA SER A 131 -1.28 7.27 18.27
C SER A 131 -1.00 8.77 18.06
N ARG A 132 -1.83 9.67 18.59
CA ARG A 132 -1.53 11.12 18.64
C ARG A 132 -0.27 11.45 19.42
N ARG A 133 0.11 10.61 20.42
CA ARG A 133 1.32 10.78 21.24
C ARG A 133 2.57 10.22 20.57
N TYR A 134 2.44 9.54 19.42
CA TYR A 134 3.55 8.97 18.71
C TYR A 134 4.37 10.06 18.02
N SER A 135 5.70 9.88 18.01
CA SER A 135 6.58 10.66 17.16
C SER A 135 6.29 10.41 15.68
N GLY A 136 6.78 11.28 14.78
CA GLY A 136 6.63 11.07 13.33
C GLY A 136 7.17 9.72 12.86
N GLY A 137 8.34 9.32 13.40
CA GLY A 137 8.94 8.01 13.13
C GLY A 137 8.07 6.84 13.61
N MET A 138 7.53 6.91 14.83
CA MET A 138 6.63 5.90 15.37
C MET A 138 5.35 5.77 14.52
N LYS A 139 4.77 6.91 14.13
CA LYS A 139 3.61 6.92 13.23
C LYS A 139 3.93 6.26 11.89
N ARG A 140 5.10 6.56 11.32
CA ARG A 140 5.53 5.95 10.06
C ARG A 140 5.73 4.44 10.18
N ARG A 141 6.37 3.98 11.28
CA ARG A 141 6.53 2.55 11.57
C ARG A 141 5.20 1.84 11.72
N LEU A 142 4.24 2.42 12.46
CA LEU A 142 2.89 1.86 12.58
C LEU A 142 2.18 1.74 11.23
N MET A 143 2.26 2.75 10.37
CA MET A 143 1.69 2.70 9.01
C MET A 143 2.30 1.59 8.15
N ILE A 144 3.60 1.34 8.28
CA ILE A 144 4.28 0.22 7.62
C ILE A 144 3.72 -1.11 8.18
N GLY A 145 3.57 -1.23 9.49
CA GLY A 145 2.95 -2.39 10.14
C GLY A 145 1.54 -2.65 9.65
N MET A 146 0.72 -1.62 9.54
CA MET A 146 -0.64 -1.72 9.00
C MET A 146 -0.66 -2.25 7.56
N ALA A 147 0.27 -1.77 6.73
CA ALA A 147 0.38 -2.22 5.34
C ALA A 147 0.87 -3.68 5.21
N LEU A 148 1.58 -4.20 6.23
CA LEU A 148 2.11 -5.58 6.26
C LEU A 148 1.13 -6.59 6.90
N LEU A 149 0.07 -6.13 7.54
CA LEU A 149 -0.77 -6.94 8.41
C LEU A 149 -1.37 -8.17 7.71
N HIS A 150 -1.86 -7.99 6.50
CA HIS A 150 -2.49 -9.03 5.67
C HIS A 150 -1.49 -9.87 4.84
N LYS A 151 -0.18 -9.76 5.13
CA LYS A 151 0.91 -10.48 4.46
C LYS A 151 0.95 -10.25 2.94
N PRO A 152 1.00 -9.00 2.48
CA PRO A 152 1.03 -8.70 1.04
C PRO A 152 2.28 -9.27 0.37
N LYS A 153 2.20 -9.55 -0.92
CA LYS A 153 3.36 -9.94 -1.74
C LYS A 153 4.17 -8.73 -2.22
N MET A 154 3.61 -7.54 -2.14
CA MET A 154 4.21 -6.30 -2.63
C MET A 154 3.82 -5.11 -1.76
N LEU A 155 4.79 -4.20 -1.53
CA LEU A 155 4.57 -2.95 -0.83
C LEU A 155 4.78 -1.76 -1.76
N PHE A 156 3.85 -0.83 -1.70
CA PHE A 156 3.98 0.47 -2.34
C PHE A 156 4.18 1.56 -1.29
N PHE A 157 5.22 2.37 -1.46
CA PHE A 157 5.46 3.59 -0.69
C PHE A 157 5.07 4.80 -1.55
N ARG A 158 4.21 5.65 -0.98
CA ARG A 158 3.70 6.84 -1.65
C ARG A 158 4.06 8.08 -0.85
#